data_3a0fd00e98d961e5d428b2761e68719b
#
_entry.id   3a0fd00e98d961e5d428b2761e68719b
#
_cell.length_a   1.000
_cell.length_b   1.000
_cell.length_c   1.000
_cell.angle_alpha   90.00
_cell.angle_beta   90.00
_cell.angle_gamma   90.00
#
_symmetry.space_group_name_H-M   'P 1'
#
loop_
_entity.id
_entity.type
_entity.pdbx_description
1 polymer ?
#
loop_
_entity_poly.entity_id
_entity_poly.type
_entity_poly.pdbx_seq_one_letter_code
_entity_poly.pdbx_strand_id
1 'polypeptide(L)'
;YADIENRRFHAQPVACYSCGPQAWLERADGKPVTASMFSMLDDVDAVCTLLQKGEIVAIKGLGGFHLACDATNQAAVEKLRQRKQRHHKPFALMARDIEVIQKYCKPTPKEIELLQSTVAPIVLINSLIVPPSPCPSLSPLIRLKQNTLGFMLPYTPLHHLIMRRMNRP
;
A
#
# COMPACT_ATOMS: atom_id res chain seq x y z
N TYR A 1 -15.80 27.59 -6.25
CA TYR A 1 -17.06 26.94 -6.69
C TYR A 1 -17.68 27.65 -7.91
N ALA A 2 -17.68 28.96 -7.91
CA ALA A 2 -18.30 29.80 -8.95
C ALA A 2 -17.39 30.22 -10.11
N ASP A 3 -16.10 29.93 -10.03
CA ASP A 3 -15.10 30.23 -11.06
C ASP A 3 -15.16 29.20 -12.18
N ILE A 4 -15.62 29.60 -13.38
CA ILE A 4 -15.82 28.76 -14.55
C ILE A 4 -14.49 28.20 -15.11
N GLU A 5 -13.36 28.87 -14.89
CA GLU A 5 -12.05 28.41 -15.34
C GLU A 5 -11.42 27.42 -14.35
N ASN A 6 -12.00 27.25 -13.15
CA ASN A 6 -11.49 26.34 -12.17
C ASN A 6 -11.99 24.92 -12.43
N ARG A 7 -11.08 23.93 -12.50
CA ARG A 7 -11.44 22.51 -12.68
C ARG A 7 -12.44 21.97 -11.63
N ARG A 8 -12.66 22.71 -10.52
CA ARG A 8 -13.62 22.37 -9.46
C ARG A 8 -14.91 23.17 -9.58
N PHE A 9 -15.14 23.84 -10.71
CA PHE A 9 -16.37 24.57 -10.96
C PHE A 9 -17.58 23.65 -10.75
N HIS A 10 -18.51 24.06 -9.90
CA HIS A 10 -19.68 23.29 -9.49
C HIS A 10 -19.41 21.88 -8.91
N ALA A 11 -18.20 21.57 -8.52
CA ALA A 11 -17.89 20.30 -7.86
C ALA A 11 -18.49 20.28 -6.44
N GLN A 12 -19.57 19.54 -6.26
CA GLN A 12 -20.30 19.45 -4.98
C GLN A 12 -19.46 18.87 -3.83
N PRO A 13 -18.74 17.76 -3.95
CA PRO A 13 -17.94 17.26 -2.82
C PRO A 13 -16.58 17.96 -2.76
N VAL A 14 -16.56 19.13 -2.17
CA VAL A 14 -15.31 19.77 -1.76
C VAL A 14 -14.94 19.20 -0.38
N ALA A 15 -13.87 18.40 -0.33
CA ALA A 15 -13.36 17.90 0.94
C ALA A 15 -12.87 19.09 1.79
N CYS A 16 -13.55 19.38 2.89
CA CYS A 16 -13.12 20.34 3.89
C CYS A 16 -12.71 19.62 5.18
N TYR A 17 -11.94 20.31 6.02
CA TYR A 17 -11.47 19.74 7.29
C TYR A 17 -12.61 19.30 8.22
N SER A 18 -13.72 20.04 8.23
CA SER A 18 -14.86 19.74 9.13
C SER A 18 -15.81 18.68 8.58
N CYS A 19 -16.05 18.65 7.27
CA CYS A 19 -17.07 17.78 6.65
C CYS A 19 -16.52 16.82 5.60
N GLY A 20 -15.22 16.86 5.33
CA GLY A 20 -14.56 15.96 4.38
C GLY A 20 -14.30 14.58 4.96
N PRO A 21 -13.75 13.66 4.14
CA PRO A 21 -13.37 12.34 4.59
C PRO A 21 -12.34 12.41 5.71
N GLN A 22 -12.56 11.61 6.75
CA GLN A 22 -11.63 11.46 7.86
C GLN A 22 -11.12 10.02 7.92
N ALA A 23 -9.88 9.84 8.36
CA ALA A 23 -9.31 8.55 8.67
C ALA A 23 -8.74 8.58 10.08
N TRP A 24 -8.91 7.49 10.80
CA TRP A 24 -8.37 7.32 12.14
C TRP A 24 -7.84 5.90 12.32
N LEU A 25 -6.92 5.75 13.27
CA LEU A 25 -6.34 4.47 13.61
C LEU A 25 -7.02 3.92 14.87
N GLU A 26 -7.45 2.66 14.81
CA GLU A 26 -7.99 1.93 15.94
C GLU A 26 -7.14 0.70 16.24
N ARG A 27 -7.07 0.33 17.50
CA ARG A 27 -6.49 -0.96 17.91
C ARG A 27 -7.51 -2.08 17.74
N ALA A 28 -7.00 -3.31 17.58
CA ALA A 28 -7.86 -4.50 17.50
C ALA A 28 -8.73 -4.74 18.74
N ASP A 29 -8.39 -4.12 19.87
CA ASP A 29 -9.18 -4.15 21.12
C ASP A 29 -10.22 -3.00 21.20
N GLY A 30 -10.39 -2.23 20.12
CA GLY A 30 -11.34 -1.12 20.02
C GLY A 30 -10.91 0.14 20.78
N LYS A 31 -9.72 0.17 21.37
CA LYS A 31 -9.22 1.38 22.04
C LYS A 31 -8.62 2.35 21.02
N PRO A 32 -8.88 3.65 21.16
CA PRO A 32 -8.29 4.63 20.28
C PRO A 32 -6.76 4.62 20.42
N VAL A 33 -6.09 4.74 19.28
CA VAL A 33 -4.65 5.00 19.23
C VAL A 33 -4.49 6.50 19.04
N THR A 34 -3.93 7.19 20.01
CA THR A 34 -3.67 8.62 19.88
C THR A 34 -2.30 8.82 19.22
N ALA A 35 -2.20 9.80 18.33
CA ALA A 35 -0.94 10.17 17.68
C ALA A 35 0.17 10.45 18.68
N SER A 36 -0.18 10.97 19.88
CA SER A 36 0.76 11.21 20.98
C SER A 36 1.49 9.96 21.48
N MET A 37 0.89 8.76 21.32
CA MET A 37 1.56 7.50 21.71
C MET A 37 2.75 7.14 20.82
N PHE A 38 2.86 7.74 19.64
CA PHE A 38 3.91 7.44 18.65
C PHE A 38 4.81 8.63 18.34
N SER A 39 4.63 9.78 18.98
CA SER A 39 5.29 11.05 18.61
C SER A 39 5.06 11.41 17.14
N MET A 40 3.87 11.14 16.60
CA MET A 40 3.51 11.24 15.20
C MET A 40 2.68 12.49 14.92
N LEU A 41 2.77 12.97 13.68
CA LEU A 41 2.01 14.15 13.24
C LEU A 41 0.54 13.84 12.96
N ASP A 42 0.26 12.63 12.42
CA ASP A 42 -1.09 12.18 12.10
C ASP A 42 -1.22 10.63 12.14
N ASP A 43 -2.45 10.12 11.97
CA ASP A 43 -2.74 8.68 11.97
C ASP A 43 -2.07 7.95 10.80
N VAL A 44 -1.83 8.60 9.67
CA VAL A 44 -1.12 8.02 8.53
C VAL A 44 0.35 7.80 8.88
N ASP A 45 0.98 8.74 9.60
CA ASP A 45 2.35 8.57 10.08
C ASP A 45 2.46 7.42 11.08
N ALA A 46 1.46 7.29 11.95
CA ALA A 46 1.37 6.17 12.89
C ALA A 46 1.27 4.82 12.15
N VAL A 47 0.42 4.71 11.11
CA VAL A 47 0.30 3.53 10.26
C VAL A 47 1.63 3.20 9.59
N CYS A 48 2.30 4.17 8.98
CA CYS A 48 3.59 3.96 8.33
C CYS A 48 4.65 3.44 9.31
N THR A 49 4.69 3.99 10.53
CA THR A 49 5.61 3.54 11.57
C THR A 49 5.30 2.12 12.02
N LEU A 50 4.03 1.74 12.19
CA LEU A 50 3.63 0.39 12.52
C LEU A 50 4.08 -0.60 11.45
N LEU A 51 3.84 -0.28 10.16
CA LEU A 51 4.29 -1.11 9.04
C LEU A 51 5.81 -1.27 9.05
N GLN A 52 6.58 -0.19 9.23
CA GLN A 52 8.04 -0.22 9.31
C GLN A 52 8.58 -1.04 10.49
N LYS A 53 7.85 -1.07 11.61
CA LYS A 53 8.14 -1.92 12.77
C LYS A 53 7.76 -3.40 12.56
N GLY A 54 7.18 -3.76 11.43
CA GLY A 54 6.75 -5.12 11.10
C GLY A 54 5.39 -5.50 11.67
N GLU A 55 4.57 -4.53 12.03
CA GLU A 55 3.20 -4.80 12.43
C GLU A 55 2.28 -5.01 11.22
N ILE A 56 1.15 -5.65 11.46
CA ILE A 56 0.10 -5.88 10.46
C ILE A 56 -1.02 -4.87 10.71
N VAL A 57 -1.37 -4.12 9.67
CA VAL A 57 -2.42 -3.10 9.72
C VAL A 57 -3.55 -3.47 8.76
N ALA A 58 -4.79 -3.31 9.20
CA ALA A 58 -5.97 -3.42 8.36
C ALA A 58 -6.32 -2.04 7.80
N ILE A 59 -6.17 -1.88 6.49
CA ILE A 59 -6.40 -0.60 5.78
C ILE A 59 -7.74 -0.67 5.05
N LYS A 60 -8.63 0.30 5.27
CA LYS A 60 -9.91 0.39 4.58
C LYS A 60 -9.70 0.73 3.12
N GLY A 61 -10.11 -0.16 2.22
CA GLY A 61 -10.22 0.07 0.79
C GLY A 61 -11.67 0.30 0.35
N LEU A 62 -11.93 0.34 -0.96
CA LEU A 62 -13.29 0.54 -1.50
C LEU A 62 -14.21 -0.66 -1.22
N GLY A 63 -13.74 -1.88 -1.42
CA GLY A 63 -14.53 -3.11 -1.25
C GLY A 63 -14.39 -3.78 0.12
N GLY A 64 -13.61 -3.25 1.05
CA GLY A 64 -13.36 -3.85 2.35
C GLY A 64 -12.00 -3.49 2.94
N PHE A 65 -11.52 -4.29 3.89
CA PHE A 65 -10.22 -4.10 4.53
C PHE A 65 -9.12 -4.93 3.86
N HIS A 66 -7.98 -4.31 3.64
CA HIS A 66 -6.75 -4.95 3.21
C HIS A 66 -5.83 -5.13 4.41
N LEU A 67 -5.42 -6.37 4.69
CA LEU A 67 -4.36 -6.60 5.67
C LEU A 67 -3.00 -6.34 4.99
N ALA A 68 -2.26 -5.38 5.49
CA ALA A 68 -0.98 -4.95 4.97
C ALA A 68 0.13 -5.17 5.99
N CYS A 69 1.32 -5.49 5.51
CA CYS A 69 2.58 -5.49 6.25
C CYS A 69 3.72 -5.11 5.31
N ASP A 70 4.87 -4.80 5.86
CA ASP A 70 6.09 -4.56 5.09
C ASP A 70 6.55 -5.86 4.40
N ALA A 71 6.58 -5.85 3.07
CA ALA A 71 6.94 -7.02 2.26
C ALA A 71 8.44 -7.39 2.37
N THR A 72 9.28 -6.51 2.87
CA THR A 72 10.70 -6.77 3.12
C THR A 72 10.95 -7.39 4.50
N ASN A 73 9.98 -7.33 5.40
CA ASN A 73 10.07 -7.92 6.74
C ASN A 73 9.55 -9.36 6.73
N GLN A 74 10.47 -10.34 6.77
CA GLN A 74 10.11 -11.76 6.70
C GLN A 74 9.19 -12.19 7.84
N ALA A 75 9.44 -11.74 9.08
CA ALA A 75 8.64 -12.12 10.24
C ALA A 75 7.20 -11.58 10.12
N ALA A 76 7.04 -10.35 9.62
CA ALA A 76 5.72 -9.76 9.40
C ALA A 76 4.93 -10.52 8.32
N VAL A 77 5.59 -10.89 7.21
CA VAL A 77 4.97 -11.68 6.13
C VAL A 77 4.57 -13.06 6.61
N GLU A 78 5.42 -13.74 7.40
CA GLU A 78 5.11 -15.05 7.99
C GLU A 78 3.91 -14.96 8.93
N LYS A 79 3.90 -14.01 9.86
CA LYS A 79 2.79 -13.73 10.78
C LYS A 79 1.47 -13.47 10.02
N LEU A 80 1.54 -12.70 8.91
CA LEU A 80 0.38 -12.45 8.08
C LEU A 80 -0.13 -13.73 7.39
N ARG A 81 0.78 -14.59 6.89
CA ARG A 81 0.41 -15.88 6.30
C ARG A 81 -0.30 -16.78 7.30
N GLN A 82 0.24 -16.92 8.49
CA GLN A 82 -0.35 -17.70 9.56
C GLN A 82 -1.75 -17.19 9.92
N ARG A 83 -1.92 -15.89 10.14
CA ARG A 83 -3.23 -15.28 10.46
C ARG A 83 -4.27 -15.46 9.36
N LYS A 84 -3.85 -15.38 8.09
CA LYS A 84 -4.74 -15.59 6.94
C LYS A 84 -4.92 -17.06 6.55
N GLN A 85 -4.20 -17.99 7.18
CA GLN A 85 -4.13 -19.42 6.79
C GLN A 85 -3.86 -19.58 5.29
N ARG A 86 -3.01 -18.67 4.74
CA ARG A 86 -2.75 -18.56 3.30
C ARG A 86 -1.43 -19.24 2.95
N HIS A 87 -1.45 -20.57 2.84
CA HIS A 87 -0.23 -21.37 2.69
C HIS A 87 0.31 -21.42 1.26
N HIS A 88 -0.54 -21.37 0.23
CA HIS A 88 -0.16 -21.67 -1.15
C HIS A 88 -0.34 -20.50 -2.14
N LYS A 89 -1.02 -19.43 -1.77
CA LYS A 89 -1.24 -18.29 -2.67
C LYS A 89 -0.24 -17.15 -2.41
N PRO A 90 0.38 -16.55 -3.45
CA PRO A 90 1.24 -15.40 -3.28
C PRO A 90 0.46 -14.19 -2.74
N PHE A 91 1.17 -13.23 -2.15
CA PHE A 91 0.60 -11.93 -1.79
C PHE A 91 0.75 -10.95 -2.94
N ALA A 92 -0.24 -10.06 -3.08
CA ALA A 92 -0.10 -8.88 -3.90
C ALA A 92 0.72 -7.83 -3.17
N LEU A 93 1.48 -7.07 -3.92
CA LEU A 93 2.33 -5.96 -3.45
C LEU A 93 1.72 -4.64 -3.92
N MET A 94 1.68 -3.65 -3.05
CA MET A 94 1.37 -2.28 -3.41
C MET A 94 2.66 -1.48 -3.41
N ALA A 95 3.01 -0.85 -4.53
CA ALA A 95 4.16 0.01 -4.65
C ALA A 95 3.72 1.46 -4.88
N ARG A 96 4.50 2.43 -4.39
CA ARG A 96 4.20 3.85 -4.54
C ARG A 96 4.07 4.28 -6.00
N ASP A 97 4.97 3.77 -6.85
CA ASP A 97 5.11 4.13 -8.26
C ASP A 97 5.81 3.02 -9.06
N ILE A 98 5.91 3.23 -10.36
CA ILE A 98 6.59 2.30 -11.28
C ILE A 98 8.07 2.16 -10.97
N GLU A 99 8.74 3.20 -10.49
CA GLU A 99 10.17 3.17 -10.16
C GLU A 99 10.46 2.17 -9.04
N VAL A 100 9.57 2.11 -8.04
CA VAL A 100 9.66 1.11 -6.97
C VAL A 100 9.46 -0.30 -7.53
N ILE A 101 8.50 -0.50 -8.45
CA ILE A 101 8.26 -1.81 -9.10
C ILE A 101 9.49 -2.27 -9.89
N GLN A 102 10.12 -1.35 -10.62
CA GLN A 102 11.29 -1.63 -11.46
C GLN A 102 12.52 -2.10 -10.65
N LYS A 103 12.56 -1.84 -9.35
CA LYS A 103 13.59 -2.39 -8.46
C LYS A 103 13.47 -3.91 -8.27
N TYR A 104 12.30 -4.47 -8.49
CA TYR A 104 12.00 -5.89 -8.24
C TYR A 104 11.62 -6.67 -9.49
N CYS A 105 11.13 -5.97 -10.52
CA CYS A 105 10.58 -6.55 -11.74
C CYS A 105 11.04 -5.78 -12.98
N LYS A 106 10.83 -6.40 -14.16
CA LYS A 106 10.99 -5.75 -15.47
C LYS A 106 9.63 -5.64 -16.16
N PRO A 107 8.82 -4.61 -15.83
CA PRO A 107 7.53 -4.45 -16.48
C PRO A 107 7.68 -4.06 -17.94
N THR A 108 6.87 -4.66 -18.80
CA THR A 108 6.71 -4.27 -20.20
C THR A 108 5.90 -2.96 -20.30
N PRO A 109 5.95 -2.23 -21.45
CA PRO A 109 5.13 -1.03 -21.63
C PRO A 109 3.63 -1.28 -21.42
N LYS A 110 3.11 -2.42 -21.86
CA LYS A 110 1.71 -2.81 -21.69
C LYS A 110 1.34 -3.08 -20.22
N GLU A 111 2.24 -3.69 -19.45
CA GLU A 111 2.04 -3.91 -18.01
C GLU A 111 2.06 -2.58 -17.24
N ILE A 112 2.90 -1.63 -17.65
CA ILE A 112 2.93 -0.26 -17.09
C ILE A 112 1.60 0.45 -17.39
N GLU A 113 1.11 0.39 -18.61
CA GLU A 113 -0.19 0.96 -19.00
C GLU A 113 -1.33 0.38 -18.14
N LEU A 114 -1.36 -0.93 -17.94
CA LEU A 114 -2.34 -1.60 -17.07
C LEU A 114 -2.24 -1.14 -15.61
N LEU A 115 -1.03 -1.07 -15.05
CA LEU A 115 -0.81 -0.60 -13.69
C LEU A 115 -1.31 0.83 -13.46
N GLN A 116 -1.15 1.70 -14.48
CA GLN A 116 -1.54 3.11 -14.42
C GLN A 116 -2.99 3.35 -14.83
N SER A 117 -3.72 2.31 -15.26
CA SER A 117 -5.10 2.43 -15.65
C SER A 117 -6.00 2.78 -14.45
N THR A 118 -7.16 3.38 -14.72
CA THR A 118 -8.16 3.73 -13.70
C THR A 118 -8.75 2.52 -12.97
N VAL A 119 -8.63 1.33 -13.56
CA VAL A 119 -9.07 0.05 -12.97
C VAL A 119 -8.13 -0.40 -11.84
N ALA A 120 -6.88 0.08 -11.83
CA ALA A 120 -5.84 -0.23 -10.85
C ALA A 120 -5.73 -1.74 -10.53
N PRO A 121 -5.53 -2.60 -11.54
CA PRO A 121 -5.50 -4.05 -11.35
C PRO A 121 -4.22 -4.49 -10.66
N ILE A 122 -4.25 -5.73 -10.14
CA ILE A 122 -3.02 -6.44 -9.78
C ILE A 122 -2.44 -7.04 -11.05
N VAL A 123 -1.24 -6.60 -11.45
CA VAL A 123 -0.53 -7.08 -12.64
C VAL A 123 0.57 -8.05 -12.20
N LEU A 124 0.60 -9.24 -12.81
CA LEU A 124 1.66 -10.23 -12.58
C LEU A 124 2.84 -9.93 -13.51
N ILE A 125 3.99 -9.62 -12.92
CA ILE A 125 5.20 -9.17 -13.64
C ILE A 125 6.34 -10.12 -13.32
N ASN A 126 7.19 -10.42 -14.31
CA ASN A 126 8.37 -11.24 -14.11
C ASN A 126 9.33 -10.61 -13.12
N SER A 127 9.65 -11.33 -12.04
CA SER A 127 10.56 -10.85 -11.00
C SER A 127 12.02 -10.88 -11.47
N LEU A 128 12.82 -9.93 -11.01
CA LEU A 128 14.27 -10.02 -11.11
C LEU A 128 14.76 -11.18 -10.24
N ILE A 129 15.79 -11.92 -10.72
CA ILE A 129 16.40 -13.02 -9.96
C ILE A 129 17.10 -12.45 -8.73
N VAL A 130 17.79 -11.33 -8.91
CA VAL A 130 18.48 -10.59 -7.85
C VAL A 130 18.11 -9.11 -8.00
N PRO A 131 17.50 -8.47 -6.98
CA PRO A 131 17.24 -7.04 -7.01
C PRO A 131 18.57 -6.27 -6.99
N PRO A 132 18.64 -5.10 -7.67
CA PRO A 132 19.84 -4.28 -7.66
C PRO A 132 20.13 -3.73 -6.24
N SER A 133 21.39 -3.75 -5.83
CA SER A 133 21.83 -3.07 -4.60
C SER A 133 21.74 -1.53 -4.77
N PRO A 134 21.25 -0.76 -3.77
CA PRO A 134 20.95 -1.11 -2.37
C PRO A 134 19.46 -1.39 -2.06
N CYS A 135 18.75 -2.08 -2.93
CA CYS A 135 17.32 -2.35 -2.73
C CYS A 135 17.10 -3.43 -1.65
N PRO A 136 16.19 -3.22 -0.67
CA PRO A 136 15.83 -4.23 0.30
C PRO A 136 15.21 -5.46 -0.39
N SER A 137 15.67 -6.65 -0.03
CA SER A 137 15.12 -7.90 -0.58
C SER A 137 13.70 -8.13 -0.07
N LEU A 138 12.81 -8.56 -0.97
CA LEU A 138 11.49 -9.03 -0.58
C LEU A 138 11.58 -10.36 0.17
N SER A 139 10.69 -10.57 1.13
CA SER A 139 10.57 -11.86 1.79
C SER A 139 10.30 -12.97 0.75
N PRO A 140 11.03 -14.09 0.79
CA PRO A 140 10.78 -15.24 -0.09
C PRO A 140 9.35 -15.77 0.01
N LEU A 141 8.70 -15.52 1.14
CA LEU A 141 7.32 -15.92 1.40
C LEU A 141 6.28 -15.12 0.60
N ILE A 142 6.65 -14.04 -0.07
CA ILE A 142 5.73 -13.27 -0.91
C ILE A 142 5.32 -14.08 -2.14
N ARG A 143 6.27 -14.64 -2.86
CA ARG A 143 6.05 -15.31 -4.17
C ARG A 143 5.92 -16.82 -4.13
N LEU A 144 6.34 -17.51 -3.05
CA LEU A 144 6.21 -18.97 -2.88
C LEU A 144 6.69 -19.79 -4.10
N LYS A 145 7.95 -19.63 -4.50
CA LYS A 145 8.57 -20.31 -5.65
C LYS A 145 8.04 -19.91 -7.04
N GLN A 146 7.23 -18.86 -7.16
CA GLN A 146 6.84 -18.32 -8.46
C GLN A 146 7.90 -17.36 -9.01
N ASN A 147 7.98 -17.25 -10.33
CA ASN A 147 8.88 -16.33 -11.01
C ASN A 147 8.25 -14.95 -11.25
N THR A 148 7.00 -14.76 -10.83
CA THR A 148 6.25 -13.52 -10.98
C THR A 148 5.91 -12.93 -9.62
N LEU A 149 5.77 -11.60 -9.58
CA LEU A 149 5.24 -10.82 -8.47
C LEU A 149 3.99 -10.08 -8.94
N GLY A 150 2.94 -10.09 -8.11
CA GLY A 150 1.72 -9.33 -8.38
C GLY A 150 1.84 -7.94 -7.78
N PHE A 151 1.91 -6.91 -8.62
CA PHE A 151 1.96 -5.52 -8.18
C PHE A 151 0.68 -4.76 -8.51
N MET A 152 0.37 -3.78 -7.68
CA MET A 152 -0.66 -2.77 -7.91
C MET A 152 -0.16 -1.41 -7.44
N LEU A 153 -0.74 -0.35 -7.97
CA LEU A 153 -0.52 1.02 -7.53
C LEU A 153 -1.63 1.47 -6.54
N PRO A 154 -1.40 2.53 -5.76
CA PRO A 154 -2.42 3.13 -4.91
C PRO A 154 -3.63 3.58 -5.72
N TYR A 155 -4.84 3.28 -5.26
CA TYR A 155 -6.08 3.62 -5.94
C TYR A 155 -7.10 4.36 -5.06
N THR A 156 -6.77 4.59 -3.80
CA THR A 156 -7.56 5.44 -2.89
C THR A 156 -6.70 6.57 -2.33
N PRO A 157 -7.29 7.71 -1.92
CA PRO A 157 -6.53 8.78 -1.27
C PRO A 157 -5.70 8.28 -0.07
N LEU A 158 -6.26 7.39 0.75
CA LEU A 158 -5.57 6.82 1.89
C LEU A 158 -4.34 5.98 1.48
N HIS A 159 -4.48 5.15 0.43
CA HIS A 159 -3.35 4.40 -0.11
C HIS A 159 -2.23 5.34 -0.61
N HIS A 160 -2.58 6.42 -1.32
CA HIS A 160 -1.60 7.41 -1.77
C HIS A 160 -0.88 8.09 -0.61
N LEU A 161 -1.59 8.47 0.45
CA LEU A 161 -1.00 9.10 1.62
C LEU A 161 -0.01 8.16 2.34
N ILE A 162 -0.38 6.89 2.53
CA ILE A 162 0.49 5.89 3.15
C ILE A 162 1.72 5.64 2.26
N MET A 163 1.52 5.35 0.96
CA MET A 163 2.61 5.00 0.06
C MET A 163 3.57 6.16 -0.23
N ARG A 164 3.15 7.41 -0.08
CA ARG A 164 4.07 8.58 -0.16
C ARG A 164 5.18 8.53 0.89
N ARG A 165 4.90 7.94 2.05
CA ARG A 165 5.85 7.81 3.17
C ARG A 165 6.62 6.48 3.15
N MET A 166 6.22 5.55 2.26
CA MET A 166 6.86 4.25 2.10
C MET A 166 7.69 4.23 0.81
N ASN A 167 8.97 3.87 0.91
CA ASN A 167 9.90 3.73 -0.23
C ASN A 167 10.10 2.28 -0.67
N ARG A 168 9.31 1.36 -0.12
CA ARG A 168 9.30 -0.08 -0.35
C ARG A 168 7.87 -0.62 -0.32
N PRO A 169 7.59 -1.75 -0.97
CA PRO A 169 6.26 -2.36 -0.98
C PRO A 169 5.90 -3.04 0.33
#